data_041742107ffea20584650c385928051b
#
_entry.id   041742107ffea20584650c385928051b
#
_cell.length_a   1.000
_cell.length_b   1.000
_cell.length_c   1.000
_cell.angle_alpha   90.00
_cell.angle_beta   90.00
_cell.angle_gamma   90.00
#
_symmetry.space_group_name_H-M   'P 1'
#
loop_
_entity.id
_entity.type
_entity.pdbx_description
1 polymer ?
#
loop_
_entity_poly.entity_id
_entity_poly.type
_entity_poly.pdbx_seq_one_letter_code
_entity_poly.pdbx_strand_id
1 'polypeptide(L)'
;MSIAIAAHFFIKKKRTYLRHRAGDLEEGIMKSNNLFISYSSKDGAWVNENLIPILDKHSISYSIHTRDFELGKPIVQNMADSVYSSRKVLIVLSDNYFASNFCREELHMAVQREKDAADSSLILVVFSKLKIQRLPRALKSKKCWLDFEKHKRDWEKKLLSVKLDKKSFLICIPN
;
A
#
# COMPACT_ATOMS: atom_id res chain seq x y z
N MET A 1 5.06 -16.26 -19.51
CA MET A 1 3.60 -16.12 -19.29
C MET A 1 3.08 -15.06 -20.24
N SER A 2 1.99 -15.34 -20.96
CA SER A 2 1.41 -14.38 -21.92
C SER A 2 0.81 -13.18 -21.20
N ILE A 3 1.01 -11.98 -21.73
CA ILE A 3 0.41 -10.72 -21.27
C ILE A 3 -1.11 -10.84 -21.11
N ALA A 4 -1.76 -11.64 -21.98
CA ALA A 4 -3.20 -11.90 -21.93
C ALA A 4 -3.64 -12.62 -20.64
N ILE A 5 -2.85 -13.58 -20.13
CA ILE A 5 -3.17 -14.30 -18.89
C ILE A 5 -3.06 -13.38 -17.68
N ALA A 6 -2.03 -12.52 -17.64
CA ALA A 6 -1.86 -11.53 -16.58
C ALA A 6 -3.01 -10.50 -16.60
N ALA A 7 -3.40 -10.03 -17.78
CA ALA A 7 -4.51 -9.08 -17.94
C ALA A 7 -5.86 -9.71 -17.51
N HIS A 8 -6.14 -10.95 -17.92
CA HIS A 8 -7.36 -11.67 -17.52
C HIS A 8 -7.43 -11.86 -16.00
N PHE A 9 -6.32 -12.24 -15.39
CA PHE A 9 -6.20 -12.39 -13.93
C PHE A 9 -6.46 -11.06 -13.22
N PHE A 10 -5.88 -9.99 -13.72
CA PHE A 10 -6.06 -8.63 -13.21
C PHE A 10 -7.54 -8.19 -13.24
N ILE A 11 -8.21 -8.40 -14.37
CA ILE A 11 -9.63 -8.05 -14.54
C ILE A 11 -10.50 -8.89 -13.58
N LYS A 12 -10.20 -10.18 -13.42
CA LYS A 12 -10.93 -11.07 -12.51
C LYS A 12 -10.79 -10.63 -11.06
N LYS A 13 -9.57 -10.31 -10.61
CA LYS A 13 -9.30 -9.83 -9.24
C LYS A 13 -9.93 -8.46 -8.99
N LYS A 14 -9.85 -7.55 -9.94
CA LYS A 14 -10.54 -6.26 -9.88
C LYS A 14 -12.05 -6.44 -9.68
N ARG A 15 -12.70 -7.31 -10.49
CA ARG A 15 -14.14 -7.60 -10.35
C ARG A 15 -14.47 -8.20 -8.99
N THR A 16 -13.65 -9.12 -8.49
CA THR A 16 -13.83 -9.73 -7.17
C THR A 16 -13.68 -8.69 -6.07
N TYR A 17 -12.65 -7.85 -6.12
CA TYR A 17 -12.44 -6.76 -5.16
C TYR A 17 -13.61 -5.78 -5.13
N LEU A 18 -14.09 -5.32 -6.29
CA LEU A 18 -15.23 -4.40 -6.37
C LEU A 18 -16.53 -5.04 -5.88
N ARG A 19 -16.73 -6.34 -6.11
CA ARG A 19 -17.88 -7.09 -5.60
C ARG A 19 -17.82 -7.27 -4.09
N HIS A 20 -16.64 -7.64 -3.52
CA HIS A 20 -16.47 -7.75 -2.07
C HIS A 20 -16.68 -6.39 -1.39
N ARG A 21 -16.14 -5.31 -1.96
CA ARG A 21 -16.36 -3.96 -1.42
C ARG A 21 -17.84 -3.56 -1.43
N ALA A 22 -18.60 -3.95 -2.42
CA ALA A 22 -20.05 -3.72 -2.46
C ALA A 22 -20.78 -4.56 -1.39
N GLY A 23 -20.40 -5.85 -1.20
CA GLY A 23 -20.95 -6.71 -0.17
C GLY A 23 -20.57 -6.29 1.26
N ASP A 24 -19.35 -5.77 1.44
CA ASP A 24 -18.85 -5.32 2.74
C ASP A 24 -19.59 -4.10 3.32
N LEU A 25 -20.25 -3.34 2.47
CA LEU A 25 -21.16 -2.27 2.89
C LEU A 25 -22.45 -2.83 3.51
N GLU A 26 -22.81 -4.07 3.19
CA GLU A 26 -24.04 -4.72 3.71
C GLU A 26 -23.80 -5.64 4.92
N GLU A 27 -22.64 -6.30 5.04
CA GLU A 27 -22.44 -7.35 6.06
C GLU A 27 -21.42 -7.08 7.17
N GLY A 28 -20.65 -6.02 7.14
CA GLY A 28 -19.72 -5.67 8.25
C GLY A 28 -18.59 -6.66 8.51
N ILE A 29 -18.37 -7.68 7.67
CA ILE A 29 -17.37 -8.75 7.83
C ILE A 29 -16.25 -8.58 6.85
N MET A 30 -15.10 -8.06 7.30
CA MET A 30 -13.87 -8.07 6.53
C MET A 30 -12.72 -8.74 7.28
N LYS A 31 -12.29 -9.87 6.78
CA LYS A 31 -10.94 -10.38 6.97
C LYS A 31 -10.05 -9.80 5.88
N SER A 32 -9.46 -8.66 6.11
CA SER A 32 -8.35 -8.22 5.30
C SER A 32 -7.36 -7.51 6.19
N ASN A 33 -6.09 -7.69 5.91
CA ASN A 33 -5.07 -6.86 6.51
C ASN A 33 -5.44 -5.39 6.25
N ASN A 34 -5.37 -4.57 7.28
CA ASN A 34 -5.70 -3.16 7.13
C ASN A 34 -4.74 -2.47 6.16
N LEU A 35 -3.50 -2.97 6.09
CA LEU A 35 -2.43 -2.34 5.36
C LEU A 35 -1.56 -3.37 4.63
N PHE A 36 -1.30 -3.17 3.34
CA PHE A 36 -0.22 -3.84 2.64
C PHE A 36 0.97 -2.89 2.54
N ILE A 37 2.16 -3.35 2.91
CA ILE A 37 3.39 -2.55 2.87
C ILE A 37 4.27 -3.06 1.74
N SER A 38 4.47 -2.22 0.74
CA SER A 38 5.35 -2.47 -0.40
C SER A 38 6.65 -1.67 -0.23
N TYR A 39 7.79 -2.37 -0.23
CA TYR A 39 9.12 -1.78 -0.12
C TYR A 39 10.17 -2.63 -0.83
N SER A 40 11.31 -2.06 -1.17
CA SER A 40 12.44 -2.82 -1.67
C SER A 40 13.08 -3.64 -0.55
N SER A 41 13.43 -4.90 -0.80
CA SER A 41 14.14 -5.74 0.20
C SER A 41 15.41 -5.08 0.73
N LYS A 42 16.07 -4.23 -0.08
CA LYS A 42 17.24 -3.45 0.35
C LYS A 42 16.91 -2.38 1.38
N ASP A 43 15.66 -1.99 1.53
CA ASP A 43 15.18 -0.98 2.47
C ASP A 43 14.57 -1.60 3.74
N GLY A 44 14.64 -2.94 3.86
CA GLY A 44 14.04 -3.71 4.95
C GLY A 44 14.51 -3.29 6.34
N ALA A 45 15.78 -2.94 6.50
CA ALA A 45 16.31 -2.45 7.78
C ALA A 45 15.56 -1.20 8.25
N TRP A 46 15.39 -0.20 7.36
CA TRP A 46 14.66 1.02 7.69
C TRP A 46 13.18 0.74 8.03
N VAL A 47 12.53 -0.13 7.26
CA VAL A 47 11.13 -0.51 7.49
C VAL A 47 10.95 -1.16 8.86
N ASN A 48 11.84 -2.10 9.21
CA ASN A 48 11.80 -2.81 10.49
C ASN A 48 12.10 -1.91 11.70
N GLU A 49 12.94 -0.90 11.53
CA GLU A 49 13.32 0.02 12.61
C GLU A 49 12.33 1.18 12.80
N ASN A 50 11.75 1.71 11.73
CA ASN A 50 11.02 2.98 11.77
C ASN A 50 9.52 2.86 11.45
N LEU A 51 9.07 1.77 10.82
CA LEU A 51 7.67 1.61 10.43
C LEU A 51 6.97 0.51 11.24
N ILE A 52 7.52 -0.69 11.23
CA ILE A 52 6.91 -1.87 11.88
C ILE A 52 6.64 -1.67 13.36
N PRO A 53 7.59 -1.14 14.19
CA PRO A 53 7.36 -0.96 15.62
C PRO A 53 6.19 -0.03 15.93
N ILE A 54 5.94 0.98 15.09
CA ILE A 54 4.82 1.88 15.25
C ILE A 54 3.49 1.16 14.96
N LEU A 55 3.45 0.37 13.88
CA LEU A 55 2.26 -0.39 13.52
C LEU A 55 1.89 -1.42 14.59
N ASP A 56 2.89 -2.14 15.10
CA ASP A 56 2.72 -3.14 16.18
C ASP A 56 2.25 -2.47 17.48
N LYS A 57 2.86 -1.36 17.88
CA LYS A 57 2.47 -0.57 19.06
C LYS A 57 1.01 -0.14 19.01
N HIS A 58 0.49 0.16 17.83
CA HIS A 58 -0.90 0.60 17.62
C HIS A 58 -1.84 -0.51 17.15
N SER A 59 -1.40 -1.78 17.19
CA SER A 59 -2.18 -2.95 16.80
C SER A 59 -2.78 -2.83 15.39
N ILE A 60 -2.05 -2.21 14.46
CA ILE A 60 -2.46 -2.06 13.07
C ILE A 60 -2.05 -3.32 12.33
N SER A 61 -3.01 -4.09 11.83
CA SER A 61 -2.71 -5.29 11.05
C SER A 61 -2.16 -4.93 9.68
N TYR A 62 -1.07 -5.58 9.29
CA TYR A 62 -0.39 -5.36 8.01
C TYR A 62 0.11 -6.67 7.40
N SER A 63 0.31 -6.65 6.09
CA SER A 63 1.01 -7.69 5.34
C SER A 63 2.21 -7.13 4.59
N ILE A 64 3.24 -7.98 4.42
CA ILE A 64 4.47 -7.69 3.69
C ILE A 64 4.83 -8.87 2.78
N HIS A 65 5.40 -8.60 1.60
CA HIS A 65 5.70 -9.64 0.61
C HIS A 65 6.70 -10.69 1.13
N THR A 66 7.65 -10.32 1.98
CA THR A 66 8.67 -11.23 2.50
C THR A 66 8.13 -12.27 3.47
N ARG A 67 6.98 -12.03 4.10
CA ARG A 67 6.38 -12.89 5.11
C ARG A 67 5.13 -13.62 4.61
N ASP A 68 4.31 -12.91 3.83
CA ASP A 68 2.91 -13.28 3.64
C ASP A 68 2.59 -13.80 2.23
N PHE A 69 3.59 -13.87 1.34
CA PHE A 69 3.41 -14.46 0.01
C PHE A 69 3.30 -15.99 0.10
N GLU A 70 2.26 -16.53 -0.51
CA GLU A 70 2.02 -17.97 -0.53
C GLU A 70 3.02 -18.69 -1.44
N LEU A 71 3.69 -19.71 -0.91
CA LEU A 71 4.60 -20.56 -1.67
C LEU A 71 3.83 -21.35 -2.76
N GLY A 72 4.45 -21.47 -3.92
CA GLY A 72 3.84 -22.16 -5.07
C GLY A 72 2.86 -21.33 -5.89
N LYS A 73 2.47 -20.16 -5.42
CA LYS A 73 1.61 -19.23 -6.14
C LYS A 73 2.45 -18.29 -7.02
N PRO A 74 2.05 -17.99 -8.25
CA PRO A 74 2.77 -17.00 -9.08
C PRO A 74 2.95 -15.67 -8.34
N ILE A 75 4.14 -15.10 -8.39
CA ILE A 75 4.47 -13.85 -7.67
C ILE A 75 3.49 -12.72 -8.02
N VAL A 76 3.15 -12.57 -9.30
CA VAL A 76 2.17 -11.56 -9.77
C VAL A 76 0.80 -11.76 -9.13
N GLN A 77 0.41 -13.01 -8.87
CA GLN A 77 -0.84 -13.32 -8.20
C GLN A 77 -0.79 -12.94 -6.73
N ASN A 78 0.28 -13.28 -6.02
CA ASN A 78 0.50 -12.85 -4.63
C ASN A 78 0.46 -11.33 -4.49
N MET A 79 1.12 -10.59 -5.40
CA MET A 79 1.08 -9.13 -5.44
C MET A 79 -0.35 -8.61 -5.60
N ALA A 80 -1.09 -9.13 -6.60
CA ALA A 80 -2.46 -8.70 -6.84
C ALA A 80 -3.36 -9.00 -5.64
N ASP A 81 -3.22 -10.19 -5.04
CA ASP A 81 -3.98 -10.55 -3.84
C ASP A 81 -3.70 -9.58 -2.70
N SER A 82 -2.44 -9.29 -2.42
CA SER A 82 -2.03 -8.37 -1.35
C SER A 82 -2.53 -6.94 -1.59
N VAL A 83 -2.37 -6.42 -2.80
CA VAL A 83 -2.82 -5.06 -3.15
C VAL A 83 -4.34 -4.96 -3.09
N TYR A 84 -5.09 -5.93 -3.64
CA TYR A 84 -6.55 -5.82 -3.76
C TYR A 84 -7.31 -6.28 -2.52
N SER A 85 -6.74 -7.12 -1.65
CA SER A 85 -7.38 -7.54 -0.39
C SER A 85 -7.14 -6.59 0.77
N SER A 86 -6.15 -5.72 0.69
CA SER A 86 -5.84 -4.76 1.76
C SER A 86 -6.71 -3.50 1.66
N ARG A 87 -7.04 -2.87 2.77
CA ARG A 87 -7.78 -1.59 2.78
C ARG A 87 -6.96 -0.45 2.24
N LYS A 88 -5.70 -0.40 2.64
CA LYS A 88 -4.73 0.60 2.21
C LYS A 88 -3.44 -0.06 1.75
N VAL A 89 -2.74 0.62 0.87
CA VAL A 89 -1.40 0.23 0.41
C VAL A 89 -0.45 1.35 0.79
N LEU A 90 0.56 1.02 1.58
CA LEU A 90 1.65 1.92 1.94
C LEU A 90 2.88 1.54 1.13
N ILE A 91 3.39 2.47 0.35
CA ILE A 91 4.60 2.29 -0.46
C ILE A 91 5.74 3.09 0.12
N VAL A 92 6.84 2.41 0.43
CA VAL A 92 8.09 3.03 0.88
C VAL A 92 8.95 3.31 -0.35
N LEU A 93 8.97 4.55 -0.76
CA LEU A 93 9.67 4.99 -1.97
C LEU A 93 11.14 5.29 -1.68
N SER A 94 12.01 4.70 -2.49
CA SER A 94 13.46 4.91 -2.50
C SER A 94 14.03 4.72 -3.91
N ASP A 95 15.30 5.03 -4.12
CA ASP A 95 15.97 4.68 -5.38
C ASP A 95 16.01 3.15 -5.58
N ASN A 96 16.16 2.37 -4.50
CA ASN A 96 16.09 0.90 -4.55
C ASN A 96 14.72 0.40 -4.99
N TYR A 97 13.64 1.05 -4.51
CA TYR A 97 12.27 0.75 -4.90
C TYR A 97 12.08 0.88 -6.42
N PHE A 98 12.53 1.99 -7.00
CA PHE A 98 12.42 2.22 -8.45
C PHE A 98 13.39 1.36 -9.28
N ALA A 99 14.45 0.83 -8.69
CA ALA A 99 15.35 -0.12 -9.35
C ALA A 99 14.77 -1.54 -9.43
N SER A 100 13.78 -1.87 -8.58
CA SER A 100 13.13 -3.18 -8.53
C SER A 100 11.96 -3.26 -9.51
N ASN A 101 11.98 -4.26 -10.39
CA ASN A 101 10.86 -4.54 -11.30
C ASN A 101 9.60 -4.91 -10.51
N PHE A 102 9.73 -5.73 -9.46
CA PHE A 102 8.61 -6.13 -8.61
C PHE A 102 7.94 -4.94 -7.93
N CYS A 103 8.72 -4.05 -7.32
CA CYS A 103 8.18 -2.86 -6.68
C CYS A 103 7.48 -1.92 -7.67
N ARG A 104 7.97 -1.82 -8.90
CA ARG A 104 7.30 -1.04 -9.95
C ARG A 104 5.95 -1.63 -10.35
N GLU A 105 5.85 -2.96 -10.43
CA GLU A 105 4.57 -3.65 -10.69
C GLU A 105 3.58 -3.45 -9.53
N GLU A 106 4.01 -3.60 -8.28
CA GLU A 106 3.19 -3.32 -7.10
C GLU A 106 2.68 -1.87 -7.10
N LEU A 107 3.55 -0.91 -7.41
CA LEU A 107 3.17 0.50 -7.54
C LEU A 107 2.12 0.70 -8.63
N HIS A 108 2.31 0.08 -9.81
CA HIS A 108 1.37 0.15 -10.91
C HIS A 108 0.00 -0.38 -10.49
N MET A 109 -0.03 -1.54 -9.85
CA MET A 109 -1.25 -2.15 -9.32
C MET A 109 -1.94 -1.27 -8.29
N ALA A 110 -1.18 -0.71 -7.35
CA ALA A 110 -1.72 0.15 -6.30
C ALA A 110 -2.32 1.46 -6.85
N VAL A 111 -1.64 2.09 -7.81
CA VAL A 111 -2.16 3.29 -8.50
C VAL A 111 -3.42 2.97 -9.30
N GLN A 112 -3.44 1.84 -10.00
CA GLN A 112 -4.62 1.42 -10.76
C GLN A 112 -5.80 1.12 -9.84
N ARG A 113 -5.57 0.38 -8.74
CA ARG A 113 -6.60 0.11 -7.74
C ARG A 113 -7.23 1.39 -7.18
N GLU A 114 -6.40 2.37 -6.81
CA GLU A 114 -6.90 3.64 -6.28
C GLU A 114 -7.77 4.40 -7.27
N LYS A 115 -7.39 4.41 -8.56
CA LYS A 115 -8.21 5.00 -9.63
C LYS A 115 -9.54 4.28 -9.78
N ASP A 116 -9.50 2.93 -9.77
CA ASP A 116 -10.69 2.10 -9.95
C ASP A 116 -11.68 2.21 -8.78
N ALA A 117 -11.14 2.35 -7.58
CA ALA A 117 -11.93 2.47 -6.36
C ALA A 117 -12.37 3.92 -6.07
N ALA A 118 -11.78 4.90 -6.75
CA ALA A 118 -11.96 6.33 -6.49
C ALA A 118 -11.78 6.68 -5.00
N ASP A 119 -10.83 6.00 -4.33
CA ASP A 119 -10.56 6.18 -2.90
C ASP A 119 -9.10 6.65 -2.66
N SER A 120 -8.83 7.11 -1.44
CA SER A 120 -7.49 7.52 -1.01
C SER A 120 -6.79 6.35 -0.31
N SER A 121 -6.71 5.20 -0.98
CA SER A 121 -6.15 3.98 -0.39
C SER A 121 -4.63 3.88 -0.48
N LEU A 122 -3.97 4.69 -1.29
CA LEU A 122 -2.53 4.67 -1.51
C LEU A 122 -1.81 5.73 -0.67
N ILE A 123 -0.89 5.29 0.19
CA ILE A 123 -0.04 6.11 1.04
C ILE A 123 1.39 6.00 0.54
N LEU A 124 2.06 7.13 0.37
CA LEU A 124 3.45 7.18 -0.08
C LEU A 124 4.34 7.68 1.04
N VAL A 125 5.34 6.89 1.40
CA VAL A 125 6.37 7.24 2.38
C VAL A 125 7.69 7.40 1.68
N VAL A 126 8.38 8.50 1.94
CA VAL A 126 9.73 8.77 1.45
C VAL A 126 10.64 8.91 2.66
N PHE A 127 11.68 8.10 2.75
CA PHE A 127 12.65 8.14 3.86
C PHE A 127 14.05 8.60 3.45
N SER A 128 14.27 8.77 2.15
CA SER A 128 15.57 9.20 1.61
C SER A 128 15.36 10.26 0.54
N LYS A 129 16.42 11.00 0.20
CA LYS A 129 16.37 12.00 -0.87
C LYS A 129 16.08 11.32 -2.22
N LEU A 130 14.82 11.36 -2.62
CA LEU A 130 14.39 10.91 -3.95
C LEU A 130 14.60 12.00 -5.00
N LYS A 131 15.08 11.60 -6.17
CA LYS A 131 15.06 12.46 -7.35
C LYS A 131 13.61 12.51 -7.85
N ILE A 132 12.89 13.58 -7.49
CA ILE A 132 11.47 13.81 -7.86
C ILE A 132 11.22 13.67 -9.37
N GLN A 133 12.24 13.91 -10.20
CA GLN A 133 12.13 13.73 -11.66
C GLN A 133 11.82 12.29 -12.06
N ARG A 134 12.23 11.29 -11.28
CA ARG A 134 11.99 9.86 -11.54
C ARG A 134 10.57 9.40 -11.19
N LEU A 135 9.79 10.24 -10.51
CA LEU A 135 8.44 9.87 -10.11
C LEU A 135 7.49 9.83 -11.31
N PRO A 136 6.66 8.78 -11.43
CA PRO A 136 5.56 8.76 -12.38
C PRO A 136 4.65 9.99 -12.22
N ARG A 137 4.15 10.55 -13.32
CA ARG A 137 3.28 11.73 -13.30
C ARG A 137 2.07 11.56 -12.37
N ALA A 138 1.49 10.35 -12.34
CA ALA A 138 0.35 10.00 -11.47
C ALA A 138 0.65 10.18 -9.97
N LEU A 139 1.91 10.08 -9.55
CA LEU A 139 2.33 10.26 -8.15
C LEU A 139 2.66 11.71 -7.82
N LYS A 140 3.09 12.50 -8.80
CA LYS A 140 3.47 13.92 -8.57
C LYS A 140 2.29 14.79 -8.10
N SER A 141 1.08 14.43 -8.50
CA SER A 141 -0.16 15.14 -8.14
C SER A 141 -0.78 14.65 -6.82
N LYS A 142 -0.23 13.62 -6.18
CA LYS A 142 -0.79 13.08 -4.94
C LYS A 142 -0.54 13.98 -3.75
N LYS A 143 -1.60 14.15 -2.94
CA LYS A 143 -1.55 14.96 -1.72
C LYS A 143 -1.02 14.18 -0.50
N CYS A 144 -0.98 12.86 -0.56
CA CYS A 144 -0.67 12.01 0.59
C CYS A 144 0.78 11.52 0.58
N TRP A 145 1.71 12.43 0.79
CA TRP A 145 3.14 12.14 0.93
C TRP A 145 3.58 12.29 2.37
N LEU A 146 4.23 11.27 2.88
CA LEU A 146 4.88 11.29 4.17
C LEU A 146 6.40 11.30 3.95
N ASP A 147 7.04 12.41 4.28
CA ASP A 147 8.49 12.57 4.22
C ASP A 147 9.07 12.34 5.61
N PHE A 148 9.77 11.22 5.79
CA PHE A 148 10.35 10.82 7.07
C PHE A 148 11.39 11.83 7.56
N GLU A 149 12.27 12.31 6.69
CA GLU A 149 13.33 13.25 7.09
C GLU A 149 12.77 14.57 7.60
N LYS A 150 11.67 15.05 7.02
CA LYS A 150 10.97 16.25 7.49
C LYS A 150 10.25 16.05 8.80
N HIS A 151 9.76 14.83 9.05
CA HIS A 151 8.91 14.50 10.18
C HIS A 151 9.58 13.59 11.21
N LYS A 152 10.90 13.47 11.21
CA LYS A 152 11.65 12.55 12.06
C LYS A 152 11.30 12.66 13.55
N ARG A 153 11.06 13.90 14.05
CA ARG A 153 10.71 14.15 15.46
C ARG A 153 9.28 13.77 15.83
N ASP A 154 8.37 13.84 14.89
CA ASP A 154 6.94 13.56 15.08
C ASP A 154 6.42 12.47 14.12
N TRP A 155 7.33 11.58 13.69
CA TRP A 155 7.07 10.56 12.68
C TRP A 155 5.87 9.68 13.02
N GLU A 156 5.82 9.16 14.24
CA GLU A 156 4.71 8.32 14.71
C GLU A 156 3.36 9.05 14.56
N LYS A 157 3.28 10.26 15.07
CA LYS A 157 2.07 11.10 14.96
C LYS A 157 1.70 11.36 13.50
N LYS A 158 2.69 11.63 12.66
CA LYS A 158 2.48 11.89 11.24
C LYS A 158 2.00 10.67 10.49
N LEU A 159 2.59 9.50 10.75
CA LEU A 159 2.18 8.23 10.16
C LEU A 159 0.72 7.90 10.53
N LEU A 160 0.36 8.04 11.79
CA LEU A 160 -1.00 7.75 12.26
C LEU A 160 -2.04 8.74 11.73
N SER A 161 -1.64 9.96 11.41
CA SER A 161 -2.56 10.98 10.85
C SER A 161 -3.17 10.60 9.50
N VAL A 162 -2.58 9.65 8.77
CA VAL A 162 -3.10 9.15 7.47
C VAL A 162 -4.18 8.07 7.61
N LYS A 163 -4.75 7.89 8.79
CA LYS A 163 -5.87 6.97 9.06
C LYS A 163 -5.61 5.55 8.54
N LEU A 164 -4.69 4.85 9.19
CA LEU A 164 -4.28 3.49 8.81
C LEU A 164 -5.31 2.41 9.14
N ASP A 165 -6.26 2.69 10.05
CA ASP A 165 -7.25 1.74 10.56
C ASP A 165 -8.73 2.21 10.42
N LYS A 166 -9.67 1.30 10.72
CA LYS A 166 -11.11 1.60 10.73
C LYS A 166 -11.53 2.63 11.78
N LYS A 167 -10.86 2.68 12.92
CA LYS A 167 -11.28 3.51 14.07
C LYS A 167 -11.05 5.00 13.80
N SER A 168 -10.13 5.34 12.92
CA SER A 168 -9.81 6.73 12.57
C SER A 168 -10.85 7.42 11.67
N PHE A 169 -11.86 6.72 11.19
CA PHE A 169 -12.89 7.31 10.31
C PHE A 169 -13.88 8.22 11.04
N LEU A 170 -13.94 8.11 12.38
CA LEU A 170 -14.93 8.83 13.20
C LEU A 170 -14.49 10.20 13.74
N ILE A 171 -13.25 10.64 13.47
CA ILE A 171 -12.71 11.86 14.10
C ILE A 171 -12.21 12.87 13.07
N CYS A 172 -12.95 13.15 12.01
CA CYS A 172 -12.71 14.33 11.18
C CYS A 172 -14.03 14.91 10.70
N ILE A 173 -14.73 15.59 11.58
CA ILE A 173 -15.61 16.70 11.21
C ILE A 173 -14.72 17.95 11.29
N PRO A 174 -14.48 18.65 10.19
CA PRO A 174 -13.87 19.98 10.29
C PRO A 174 -14.90 20.94 10.85
N ASN A 175 -14.53 21.64 11.94
CA ASN A 175 -15.14 22.92 12.25
C ASN A 175 -14.71 23.95 11.21
#